data_59d02ded89f4bde83f677efee8e3b182
#
_entry.id   59d02ded89f4bde83f677efee8e3b182
#
_cell.length_a   1.000
_cell.length_b   1.000
_cell.length_c   1.000
_cell.angle_alpha   90.00
_cell.angle_beta   90.00
_cell.angle_gamma   90.00
#
_symmetry.space_group_name_H-M   'P 1'
#
loop_
_entity.id
_entity.type
_entity.pdbx_description
1 polymer ?
#
loop_
_entity_poly.entity_id
_entity_poly.type
_entity_poly.pdbx_seq_one_letter_code
_entity_poly.pdbx_strand_id
1 'polypeptide(L)'
;NIQPSTVKAVSAGGRSSFLRPYLKSRFVRLIGSAGLALGQRLWLGMNCLARPKPIRADLQWEEAFDDSYTHLWQSVAGQLGAALVRDRAALESRYGRKIEGYRLLTCRRGKKLHGYCIVKLKQFLNDRRLGDMKLGTIVDCLYDPREPSVLHGLVAHVAQWARQEGVD
;
A
#
# COMPACT_ATOMS: atom_id res chain seq x y z
N ASN A 1 -47.50 -1.30 4.63
CA ASN A 1 -46.95 -1.19 3.27
C ASN A 1 -45.83 -0.16 3.26
N ILE A 2 -44.58 -0.65 3.44
CA ILE A 2 -43.35 0.17 3.34
C ILE A 2 -42.72 -0.21 1.99
N GLN A 3 -42.73 0.74 1.06
CA GLN A 3 -42.02 0.56 -0.22
C GLN A 3 -40.51 0.63 0.00
N PRO A 4 -39.72 -0.26 -0.60
CA PRO A 4 -38.26 -0.17 -0.54
C PRO A 4 -37.78 0.98 -1.45
N SER A 5 -37.12 1.94 -0.84
CA SER A 5 -36.38 3.00 -1.54
C SER A 5 -35.28 2.40 -2.39
N THR A 6 -35.40 2.55 -3.70
CA THR A 6 -34.39 2.20 -4.69
C THR A 6 -33.14 3.08 -4.51
N VAL A 7 -32.09 2.52 -3.89
CA VAL A 7 -30.77 3.13 -3.92
C VAL A 7 -30.23 3.01 -5.34
N LYS A 8 -30.23 4.11 -6.08
CA LYS A 8 -29.54 4.20 -7.38
C LYS A 8 -28.03 4.07 -7.13
N ALA A 9 -27.48 2.96 -7.56
CA ALA A 9 -26.03 2.77 -7.62
C ALA A 9 -25.44 3.85 -8.51
N VAL A 10 -24.61 4.73 -7.94
CA VAL A 10 -23.78 5.67 -8.69
C VAL A 10 -22.70 4.84 -9.38
N SER A 11 -22.92 4.62 -10.67
CA SER A 11 -21.91 4.03 -11.55
C SER A 11 -20.67 4.95 -11.55
N ALA A 12 -19.56 4.47 -11.02
CA ALA A 12 -18.24 5.10 -11.15
C ALA A 12 -17.77 4.94 -12.60
N GLY A 13 -18.43 5.65 -13.52
CA GLY A 13 -18.00 5.81 -14.90
C GLY A 13 -16.82 6.73 -14.98
N GLY A 14 -15.77 6.24 -15.57
CA GLY A 14 -14.46 6.77 -15.91
C GLY A 14 -14.17 8.26 -15.68
N ARG A 15 -12.94 8.52 -15.24
CA ARG A 15 -12.30 9.84 -15.04
C ARG A 15 -12.52 10.90 -16.12
N SER A 16 -13.06 10.53 -17.29
CA SER A 16 -13.37 11.44 -18.39
C SER A 16 -14.73 12.13 -18.31
N SER A 17 -15.66 11.67 -17.45
CA SER A 17 -17.01 12.22 -17.41
C SER A 17 -17.13 13.52 -16.61
N PHE A 18 -16.22 13.78 -15.67
CA PHE A 18 -16.27 14.98 -14.85
C PHE A 18 -15.84 16.26 -15.60
N LEU A 19 -14.96 16.14 -16.61
CA LEU A 19 -14.46 17.27 -17.40
C LEU A 19 -15.25 17.51 -18.70
N ARG A 20 -16.19 16.64 -19.05
CA ARG A 20 -17.00 16.76 -20.28
C ARG A 20 -17.73 18.09 -20.46
N PRO A 21 -18.31 18.73 -19.43
CA PRO A 21 -19.00 20.00 -19.63
C PRO A 21 -18.08 21.19 -19.90
N TYR A 22 -16.77 21.09 -19.53
CA TYR A 22 -15.83 22.21 -19.61
C TYR A 22 -14.92 22.17 -20.85
N LEU A 23 -14.82 21.05 -21.54
CA LEU A 23 -13.91 20.86 -22.66
C LEU A 23 -14.67 20.72 -23.98
N LYS A 24 -14.99 21.85 -24.63
CA LYS A 24 -15.75 21.92 -25.90
C LYS A 24 -14.99 21.44 -27.13
N SER A 25 -13.67 21.22 -27.09
CA SER A 25 -12.90 20.75 -28.23
C SER A 25 -12.06 19.53 -27.96
N ARG A 26 -11.86 18.65 -28.96
CA ARG A 26 -10.97 17.48 -28.91
C ARG A 26 -9.53 17.87 -28.58
N PHE A 27 -9.09 19.03 -29.04
CA PHE A 27 -7.74 19.53 -28.83
C PHE A 27 -7.45 19.88 -27.36
N VAL A 28 -8.39 20.59 -26.71
CA VAL A 28 -8.26 20.95 -25.29
C VAL A 28 -8.28 19.70 -24.40
N ARG A 29 -9.03 18.65 -24.79
CA ARG A 29 -9.01 17.34 -24.08
C ARG A 29 -7.67 16.64 -24.20
N LEU A 30 -7.05 16.68 -25.39
CA LEU A 30 -5.75 16.02 -25.60
C LEU A 30 -4.63 16.72 -24.82
N ILE A 31 -4.61 18.05 -24.84
CA ILE A 31 -3.62 18.85 -24.09
C ILE A 31 -3.84 18.70 -22.58
N GLY A 32 -5.09 18.70 -22.13
CA GLY A 32 -5.43 18.51 -20.71
C GLY A 32 -5.02 17.14 -20.18
N SER A 33 -5.24 16.07 -20.95
CA SER A 33 -4.82 14.71 -20.55
C SER A 33 -3.30 14.53 -20.58
N ALA A 34 -2.61 15.10 -21.57
CA ALA A 34 -1.15 15.08 -21.65
C ALA A 34 -0.52 15.92 -20.53
N GLY A 35 -1.08 17.10 -20.22
CA GLY A 35 -0.62 17.95 -19.12
C GLY A 35 -0.78 17.29 -17.74
N LEU A 36 -1.91 16.60 -17.51
CA LEU A 36 -2.13 15.84 -16.28
C LEU A 36 -1.17 14.65 -16.16
N ALA A 37 -0.94 13.92 -17.26
CA ALA A 37 0.00 12.80 -17.28
C ALA A 37 1.45 13.28 -17.05
N LEU A 38 1.83 14.41 -17.64
CA LEU A 38 3.15 15.01 -17.45
C LEU A 38 3.32 15.54 -16.03
N GLY A 39 2.32 16.25 -15.50
CA GLY A 39 2.30 16.72 -14.12
C GLY A 39 2.38 15.59 -13.12
N GLN A 40 1.67 14.49 -13.35
CA GLN A 40 1.71 13.30 -12.52
C GLN A 40 3.07 12.59 -12.58
N ARG A 41 3.69 12.52 -13.78
CA ARG A 41 5.05 11.97 -13.94
C ARG A 41 6.11 12.86 -13.30
N LEU A 42 6.00 14.19 -13.41
CA LEU A 42 6.90 15.13 -12.75
C LEU A 42 6.75 15.06 -11.23
N TRP A 43 5.52 15.00 -10.73
CA TRP A 43 5.26 14.87 -9.29
C TRP A 43 5.80 13.55 -8.73
N LEU A 44 5.57 12.42 -9.43
CA LEU A 44 6.14 11.12 -9.10
C LEU A 44 7.67 11.15 -9.20
N GLY A 45 8.24 11.78 -10.24
CA GLY A 45 9.67 11.94 -10.42
C GLY A 45 10.31 12.76 -9.31
N MET A 46 9.72 13.87 -8.91
CA MET A 46 10.21 14.71 -7.80
C MET A 46 10.15 13.97 -6.45
N ASN A 47 9.10 13.19 -6.19
CA ASN A 47 9.01 12.37 -4.98
C ASN A 47 9.97 11.16 -5.02
N CYS A 48 10.32 10.65 -6.21
CA CYS A 48 11.34 9.61 -6.37
C CYS A 48 12.77 10.17 -6.28
N LEU A 49 12.99 11.46 -6.54
CA LEU A 49 14.31 12.11 -6.41
C LEU A 49 14.69 12.39 -4.96
N ALA A 50 13.72 12.49 -4.04
CA ALA A 50 13.98 12.39 -2.62
C ALA A 50 14.35 10.94 -2.26
N ARG A 51 15.54 10.50 -2.72
CA ARG A 51 16.05 9.17 -2.36
C ARG A 51 16.13 9.12 -0.84
N PRO A 52 15.35 8.25 -0.18
CA PRO A 52 15.49 8.08 1.24
C PRO A 52 16.95 7.69 1.52
N LYS A 53 17.54 8.31 2.55
CA LYS A 53 18.89 7.92 2.98
C LYS A 53 18.92 6.41 3.15
N PRO A 54 19.98 5.71 2.66
CA PRO A 54 20.05 4.26 2.80
C PRO A 54 19.91 3.91 4.27
N ILE A 55 18.96 3.05 4.58
CA ILE A 55 18.76 2.57 5.95
C ILE A 55 19.93 1.65 6.26
N ARG A 56 20.64 1.92 7.35
CA ARG A 56 21.58 0.97 7.94
C ARG A 56 20.78 -0.09 8.76
N ALA A 57 19.95 -0.83 8.09
CA ALA A 57 19.10 -1.84 8.69
C ALA A 57 18.89 -2.97 7.68
N ASP A 58 18.77 -4.19 8.19
CA ASP A 58 18.54 -5.36 7.35
C ASP A 58 17.05 -5.46 7.04
N LEU A 59 16.72 -5.41 5.75
CA LEU A 59 15.39 -5.66 5.22
C LEU A 59 15.32 -7.12 4.80
N GLN A 60 14.44 -7.90 5.41
CA GLN A 60 14.33 -9.33 5.14
C GLN A 60 12.88 -9.80 5.15
N TRP A 61 12.61 -10.81 4.32
CA TRP A 61 11.33 -11.51 4.33
C TRP A 61 11.36 -12.55 5.45
N GLU A 62 10.30 -12.56 6.26
CA GLU A 62 10.11 -13.51 7.35
C GLU A 62 8.85 -14.35 7.15
N GLU A 63 8.80 -15.53 7.76
CA GLU A 63 7.67 -16.46 7.66
C GLU A 63 6.81 -16.52 8.92
N ALA A 64 7.30 -15.97 10.03
CA ALA A 64 6.62 -16.07 11.32
C ALA A 64 6.81 -14.79 12.15
N PHE A 65 5.87 -14.55 13.05
CA PHE A 65 5.95 -13.48 14.03
C PHE A 65 6.63 -13.98 15.31
N ASP A 66 7.52 -13.16 15.86
CA ASP A 66 8.18 -13.39 17.14
C ASP A 66 7.79 -12.34 18.19
N ASP A 67 8.35 -12.42 19.38
CA ASP A 67 8.01 -11.49 20.46
C ASP A 67 8.48 -10.06 20.22
N SER A 68 9.39 -9.83 19.26
CA SER A 68 9.84 -8.49 18.89
C SER A 68 8.71 -7.62 18.32
N TYR A 69 7.66 -8.23 17.75
CA TYR A 69 6.46 -7.51 17.29
C TYR A 69 5.66 -6.95 18.46
N THR A 70 5.53 -7.70 19.55
CA THR A 70 4.91 -7.22 20.79
C THR A 70 5.70 -6.04 21.37
N HIS A 71 7.04 -6.16 21.40
CA HIS A 71 7.90 -5.07 21.87
C HIS A 71 7.81 -3.81 21.00
N LEU A 72 7.80 -3.96 19.68
CA LEU A 72 7.60 -2.83 18.76
C LEU A 72 6.24 -2.19 19.01
N TRP A 73 5.17 -2.98 19.08
CA TRP A 73 3.81 -2.49 19.36
C TRP A 73 3.77 -1.68 20.65
N GLN A 74 4.27 -2.23 21.76
CA GLN A 74 4.30 -1.57 23.06
C GLN A 74 5.06 -0.24 23.02
N SER A 75 6.14 -0.16 22.24
CA SER A 75 6.97 1.06 22.14
C SER A 75 6.30 2.20 21.37
N VAL A 76 5.34 1.91 20.49
CA VAL A 76 4.69 2.90 19.62
C VAL A 76 3.20 3.11 19.90
N ALA A 77 2.54 2.18 20.58
CA ALA A 77 1.09 2.22 20.82
C ALA A 77 0.62 3.52 21.45
N GLY A 78 1.35 4.03 22.42
CA GLY A 78 1.02 5.31 23.10
C GLY A 78 1.14 6.56 22.21
N GLN A 79 1.79 6.45 21.04
CA GLN A 79 1.95 7.54 20.08
C GLN A 79 0.88 7.50 18.98
N LEU A 80 0.15 6.38 18.88
CA LEU A 80 -0.93 6.16 17.91
C LEU A 80 -2.25 6.44 18.62
N GLY A 81 -3.03 7.42 18.20
CA GLY A 81 -4.32 7.75 18.82
C GLY A 81 -5.23 6.52 18.93
N ALA A 82 -6.05 6.24 17.92
CA ALA A 82 -6.85 5.01 17.84
C ALA A 82 -6.20 4.04 16.84
N ALA A 83 -5.79 2.87 17.30
CA ALA A 83 -5.18 1.84 16.45
C ALA A 83 -5.57 0.43 16.93
N LEU A 84 -5.65 -0.51 15.97
CA LEU A 84 -5.82 -1.92 16.28
C LEU A 84 -4.55 -2.46 16.96
N VAL A 85 -4.72 -3.36 17.91
CA VAL A 85 -3.61 -4.06 18.56
C VAL A 85 -2.79 -4.84 17.52
N ARG A 86 -1.46 -4.67 17.59
CA ARG A 86 -0.48 -5.27 16.67
C ARG A 86 0.62 -6.03 17.40
N ASP A 87 0.27 -6.65 18.52
CA ASP A 87 1.15 -7.60 19.17
C ASP A 87 1.25 -8.90 18.35
N ARG A 88 2.18 -9.78 18.75
CA ARG A 88 2.39 -11.06 18.11
C ARG A 88 1.10 -11.86 17.96
N ALA A 89 0.31 -12.01 19.03
CA ALA A 89 -0.89 -12.84 19.03
C ALA A 89 -1.96 -12.29 18.05
N ALA A 90 -2.16 -10.97 18.03
CA ALA A 90 -3.08 -10.32 17.13
C ALA A 90 -2.65 -10.43 15.64
N LEU A 91 -1.34 -10.35 15.37
CA LEU A 91 -0.79 -10.50 14.01
C LEU A 91 -0.87 -11.97 13.55
N GLU A 92 -0.54 -12.93 14.41
CA GLU A 92 -0.69 -14.36 14.11
C GLU A 92 -2.14 -14.75 13.84
N SER A 93 -3.10 -14.19 14.61
CA SER A 93 -4.53 -14.41 14.38
C SER A 93 -5.00 -13.90 13.02
N ARG A 94 -4.51 -12.72 12.58
CA ARG A 94 -4.95 -12.08 11.32
C ARG A 94 -4.19 -12.57 10.09
N TYR A 95 -2.88 -12.84 10.22
CA TYR A 95 -1.97 -13.03 9.09
C TYR A 95 -1.11 -14.29 9.22
N GLY A 96 -1.38 -15.17 10.20
CA GLY A 96 -0.62 -16.39 10.42
C GLY A 96 -0.68 -17.35 9.23
N ARG A 97 0.12 -18.42 9.29
CA ARG A 97 0.36 -19.39 8.20
C ARG A 97 -0.88 -19.99 7.53
N LYS A 98 -2.05 -19.89 8.15
CA LYS A 98 -3.32 -20.41 7.59
C LYS A 98 -3.94 -19.51 6.52
N ILE A 99 -3.42 -18.29 6.35
CA ILE A 99 -3.98 -17.32 5.41
C ILE A 99 -3.02 -17.19 4.24
N GLU A 100 -3.36 -17.88 3.14
CA GLU A 100 -2.56 -17.88 1.91
C GLU A 100 -2.38 -16.47 1.33
N GLY A 101 -1.21 -16.22 0.77
CA GLY A 101 -0.91 -15.05 -0.04
C GLY A 101 -0.37 -13.84 0.71
N TYR A 102 -0.15 -13.92 2.03
CA TYR A 102 0.56 -12.85 2.76
C TYR A 102 2.07 -13.09 2.79
N ARG A 103 2.82 -12.00 2.65
CA ARG A 103 4.28 -11.96 2.86
C ARG A 103 4.62 -10.89 3.87
N LEU A 104 5.57 -11.18 4.73
CA LEU A 104 5.99 -10.35 5.84
C LEU A 104 7.39 -9.81 5.58
N LEU A 105 7.52 -8.52 5.36
CA LEU A 105 8.79 -7.82 5.24
C LEU A 105 9.12 -7.10 6.54
N THR A 106 10.32 -7.29 7.05
CA THR A 106 10.79 -6.68 8.31
C THR A 106 11.99 -5.76 8.08
N CYS A 107 12.14 -4.80 8.96
CA CYS A 107 13.29 -3.94 9.08
C CYS A 107 13.92 -4.16 10.47
N ARG A 108 15.09 -4.81 10.51
CA ARG A 108 15.80 -5.12 11.76
C ARG A 108 17.15 -4.43 11.84
N ARG A 109 17.61 -4.18 13.06
CA ARG A 109 19.00 -3.85 13.39
C ARG A 109 19.45 -4.82 14.48
N GLY A 110 20.23 -5.82 14.09
CA GLY A 110 20.51 -6.96 14.93
C GLY A 110 19.22 -7.70 15.31
N LYS A 111 18.98 -7.90 16.61
CA LYS A 111 17.77 -8.57 17.09
C LYS A 111 16.54 -7.67 17.23
N LYS A 112 16.71 -6.34 17.10
CA LYS A 112 15.63 -5.39 17.33
C LYS A 112 14.84 -5.14 16.05
N LEU A 113 13.51 -5.31 16.11
CA LEU A 113 12.57 -4.96 15.07
C LEU A 113 12.28 -3.45 15.13
N HIS A 114 12.47 -2.74 14.02
CA HIS A 114 12.20 -1.30 13.88
C HIS A 114 10.93 -1.01 13.08
N GLY A 115 10.49 -1.97 12.29
CA GLY A 115 9.24 -1.87 11.53
C GLY A 115 9.00 -3.09 10.68
N TYR A 116 7.77 -3.22 10.18
CA TYR A 116 7.37 -4.27 9.25
C TYR A 116 6.31 -3.79 8.28
N CYS A 117 6.18 -4.48 7.15
CA CYS A 117 5.06 -4.40 6.22
C CYS A 117 4.54 -5.80 5.93
N ILE A 118 3.22 -5.98 5.95
CA ILE A 118 2.55 -7.18 5.48
C ILE A 118 1.95 -6.88 4.11
N VAL A 119 2.34 -7.66 3.10
CA VAL A 119 1.90 -7.51 1.72
C VAL A 119 1.08 -8.71 1.29
N LYS A 120 0.07 -8.47 0.47
CA LYS A 120 -0.72 -9.51 -0.17
C LYS A 120 -0.66 -9.33 -1.68
N LEU A 121 -0.40 -10.44 -2.39
CA LEU A 121 -0.60 -10.51 -3.83
C LEU A 121 -1.94 -11.15 -4.15
N LYS A 122 -2.64 -10.59 -5.12
CA LYS A 122 -3.86 -11.16 -5.68
C LYS A 122 -3.80 -11.12 -7.20
N GLN A 123 -3.92 -12.29 -7.81
CA GLN A 123 -4.06 -12.43 -9.25
C GLN A 123 -5.55 -12.38 -9.60
N PHE A 124 -5.91 -11.50 -10.53
CA PHE A 124 -7.20 -11.47 -11.19
C PHE A 124 -7.03 -12.08 -12.58
N LEU A 125 -7.93 -12.98 -12.95
CA LEU A 125 -7.96 -13.60 -14.28
C LEU A 125 -9.37 -13.46 -14.84
N ASN A 126 -9.49 -12.90 -16.04
CA ASN A 126 -10.76 -12.62 -16.70
C ASN A 126 -11.76 -11.85 -15.81
N ASP A 127 -11.28 -11.00 -14.92
CA ASP A 127 -12.16 -10.16 -14.10
C ASP A 127 -12.89 -9.15 -14.97
N ARG A 128 -14.20 -9.01 -14.77
CA ARG A 128 -15.06 -8.14 -15.61
C ARG A 128 -14.64 -6.68 -15.58
N ARG A 129 -13.97 -6.22 -14.51
CA ARG A 129 -13.58 -4.81 -14.29
C ARG A 129 -12.08 -4.60 -14.44
N LEU A 130 -11.28 -5.57 -14.05
CA LEU A 130 -9.83 -5.47 -13.92
C LEU A 130 -9.10 -6.25 -15.02
N GLY A 131 -9.81 -7.13 -15.74
CA GLY A 131 -9.18 -8.01 -16.74
C GLY A 131 -8.22 -9.00 -16.08
N ASP A 132 -7.08 -9.22 -16.73
CA ASP A 132 -5.97 -9.98 -16.19
C ASP A 132 -5.00 -9.01 -15.51
N MET A 133 -5.05 -8.95 -14.18
CA MET A 133 -4.24 -8.02 -13.40
C MET A 133 -3.67 -8.71 -12.16
N LYS A 134 -2.43 -8.40 -11.83
CA LYS A 134 -1.77 -8.82 -10.58
C LYS A 134 -1.66 -7.61 -9.64
N LEU A 135 -2.38 -7.65 -8.53
CA LEU A 135 -2.43 -6.56 -7.56
C LEU A 135 -1.60 -6.87 -6.33
N GLY A 136 -0.66 -5.97 -6.01
CA GLY A 136 0.06 -5.97 -4.74
C GLY A 136 -0.54 -4.95 -3.76
N THR A 137 -0.85 -5.38 -2.54
CA THR A 137 -1.44 -4.51 -1.52
C THR A 137 -0.63 -4.60 -0.22
N ILE A 138 -0.22 -3.46 0.33
CA ILE A 138 0.25 -3.39 1.72
C ILE A 138 -1.00 -3.40 2.61
N VAL A 139 -1.20 -4.48 3.37
CA VAL A 139 -2.41 -4.68 4.19
C VAL A 139 -2.22 -4.26 5.63
N ASP A 140 -0.98 -4.27 6.11
CA ASP A 140 -0.60 -3.74 7.43
C ASP A 140 0.84 -3.23 7.39
N CYS A 141 1.12 -2.19 8.17
CA CYS A 141 2.46 -1.65 8.33
C CYS A 141 2.57 -0.99 9.71
N LEU A 142 3.67 -1.25 10.40
CA LEU A 142 3.99 -0.59 11.66
C LEU A 142 5.49 -0.26 11.69
N TYR A 143 5.81 0.93 12.16
CA TYR A 143 7.19 1.38 12.37
C TYR A 143 7.22 2.39 13.52
N ASP A 144 8.40 2.67 14.05
CA ASP A 144 8.57 3.75 15.03
C ASP A 144 8.43 5.11 14.31
N PRO A 145 7.43 5.96 14.63
CA PRO A 145 7.25 7.25 13.98
C PRO A 145 8.47 8.20 14.09
N ARG A 146 9.35 7.95 15.05
CA ARG A 146 10.62 8.69 15.19
C ARG A 146 11.66 8.31 14.16
N GLU A 147 11.45 7.19 13.43
CA GLU A 147 12.34 6.69 12.40
C GLU A 147 11.62 6.58 11.03
N PRO A 148 11.20 7.69 10.40
CA PRO A 148 10.46 7.66 9.13
C PRO A 148 11.23 7.01 7.97
N SER A 149 12.57 6.96 8.07
CA SER A 149 13.42 6.25 7.12
C SER A 149 13.09 4.75 7.05
N VAL A 150 12.64 4.14 8.14
CA VAL A 150 12.21 2.73 8.20
C VAL A 150 11.03 2.50 7.25
N LEU A 151 9.99 3.35 7.33
CA LEU A 151 8.85 3.28 6.40
C LEU A 151 9.30 3.43 4.95
N HIS A 152 10.14 4.41 4.65
CA HIS A 152 10.62 4.63 3.28
C HIS A 152 11.36 3.40 2.74
N GLY A 153 12.21 2.77 3.56
CA GLY A 153 12.92 1.56 3.17
C GLY A 153 11.99 0.37 2.93
N LEU A 154 11.03 0.14 3.83
CA LEU A 154 10.04 -0.91 3.69
C LEU A 154 9.23 -0.74 2.41
N VAL A 155 8.68 0.46 2.16
CA VAL A 155 7.89 0.76 0.96
C VAL A 155 8.72 0.64 -0.31
N ALA A 156 9.96 1.15 -0.31
CA ALA A 156 10.86 1.04 -1.47
C ALA A 156 11.18 -0.42 -1.81
N HIS A 157 11.43 -1.26 -0.79
CA HIS A 157 11.71 -2.68 -0.96
C HIS A 157 10.48 -3.44 -1.48
N VAL A 158 9.29 -3.17 -0.91
CA VAL A 158 8.02 -3.73 -1.40
C VAL A 158 7.78 -3.34 -2.86
N ALA A 159 8.00 -2.07 -3.22
CA ALA A 159 7.83 -1.60 -4.60
C ALA A 159 8.83 -2.25 -5.58
N GLN A 160 10.06 -2.50 -5.15
CA GLN A 160 11.04 -3.23 -5.95
C GLN A 160 10.63 -4.68 -6.16
N TRP A 161 10.24 -5.35 -5.08
CA TRP A 161 9.77 -6.72 -5.12
C TRP A 161 8.50 -6.85 -5.99
N ALA A 162 7.53 -5.94 -5.85
CA ALA A 162 6.31 -5.94 -6.65
C ALA A 162 6.61 -5.88 -8.16
N ARG A 163 7.58 -5.04 -8.58
CA ARG A 163 8.03 -4.99 -9.99
C ARG A 163 8.65 -6.32 -10.45
N GLN A 164 9.43 -6.99 -9.59
CA GLN A 164 10.02 -8.29 -9.91
C GLN A 164 8.97 -9.38 -10.05
N GLU A 165 7.90 -9.30 -9.28
CA GLU A 165 6.76 -10.21 -9.35
C GLU A 165 5.80 -9.90 -10.52
N GLY A 166 6.04 -8.85 -11.30
CA GLY A 166 5.16 -8.43 -12.38
C GLY A 166 3.81 -7.93 -11.88
N VAL A 167 3.82 -7.13 -10.82
CA VAL A 167 2.63 -6.43 -10.32
C VAL A 167 2.37 -5.20 -11.19
N ASP A 168 1.12 -5.02 -11.62
CA ASP A 168 0.66 -3.93 -12.50
C ASP A 168 0.55 -2.58 -11.77
#